data_96fc0fb039afda5de2106c0c7b60b187
#
_entry.id   96fc0fb039afda5de2106c0c7b60b187
#
_cell.length_a   1.000
_cell.length_b   1.000
_cell.length_c   1.000
_cell.angle_alpha   90.00
_cell.angle_beta   90.00
_cell.angle_gamma   90.00
#
_symmetry.space_group_name_H-M   'P 1'
#
loop_
_entity.id
_entity.type
_entity.pdbx_description
1 polymer ?
#
loop_
_entity_poly.entity_id
_entity_poly.type
_entity_poly.pdbx_seq_one_letter_code
_entity_poly.pdbx_strand_id
1 'polypeptide(L)'
;GTETALIIVGTGSGNGLARDLGMFGLSTKKIIERIKENKSYRIDCGEVLGRKFFCTCGSGFDALIGHLFAQTKVRGFLTYIKLSLKAYINYKPQTYTLRTENGDTTHEAFVLNIANNKQFGNNAYIAPMANLQDGLFTVTIIKPFKWYNIPYMAYSLFFKKMHTNKFVET
;
A
#
# COMPACT_ATOMS: atom_id res chain seq x y z
N GLY A 1 -1.11 1.61 -26.59
CA GLY A 1 -0.35 0.78 -25.66
C GLY A 1 0.68 -0.03 -26.40
N THR A 2 1.67 -0.53 -25.71
CA THR A 2 2.69 -1.44 -26.27
C THR A 2 2.37 -2.88 -25.87
N GLU A 3 2.78 -3.84 -26.70
CA GLU A 3 2.70 -5.28 -26.39
C GLU A 3 3.86 -5.73 -25.46
N THR A 4 4.66 -4.78 -24.95
CA THR A 4 5.81 -5.07 -24.13
C THR A 4 5.38 -5.48 -22.72
N ALA A 5 5.69 -6.68 -22.30
CA ALA A 5 5.50 -7.15 -20.94
C ALA A 5 6.65 -6.65 -20.04
N LEU A 6 6.32 -6.30 -18.80
CA LEU A 6 7.28 -5.91 -17.78
C LEU A 6 7.46 -7.06 -16.78
N ILE A 7 8.71 -7.29 -16.37
CA ILE A 7 9.01 -8.18 -15.27
C ILE A 7 9.52 -7.37 -14.07
N ILE A 8 9.01 -7.67 -12.88
CA ILE A 8 9.38 -6.93 -11.67
C ILE A 8 10.34 -7.78 -10.84
N VAL A 9 11.56 -7.27 -10.68
CA VAL A 9 12.58 -7.89 -9.83
C VAL A 9 12.67 -7.11 -8.52
N GLY A 10 12.22 -7.72 -7.43
CA GLY A 10 12.14 -7.08 -6.11
C GLY A 10 13.49 -6.99 -5.43
N THR A 11 14.22 -5.90 -5.62
CA THR A 11 15.53 -5.61 -5.01
C THR A 11 15.47 -4.61 -3.85
N GLY A 12 14.33 -3.94 -3.66
CA GLY A 12 14.11 -2.98 -2.57
C GLY A 12 13.78 -3.64 -1.23
N SER A 13 13.58 -2.83 -0.19
CA SER A 13 13.25 -3.32 1.15
C SER A 13 11.76 -3.67 1.33
N GLY A 14 10.85 -3.06 0.59
CA GLY A 14 9.40 -3.27 0.73
C GLY A 14 8.85 -4.30 -0.25
N ASN A 15 8.99 -4.01 -1.55
CA ASN A 15 8.63 -4.86 -2.69
C ASN A 15 7.17 -5.35 -2.69
N GLY A 16 6.21 -4.47 -2.35
CA GLY A 16 4.80 -4.83 -2.23
C GLY A 16 4.24 -5.49 -3.48
N LEU A 17 4.42 -4.86 -4.65
CA LEU A 17 3.93 -5.42 -5.91
C LEU A 17 4.64 -6.73 -6.29
N ALA A 18 5.97 -6.81 -6.13
CA ALA A 18 6.70 -8.04 -6.42
C ALA A 18 6.25 -9.21 -5.52
N ARG A 19 5.87 -8.93 -4.26
CA ARG A 19 5.32 -9.93 -3.33
C ARG A 19 3.95 -10.43 -3.78
N ASP A 20 3.07 -9.54 -4.17
CA ASP A 20 1.72 -9.89 -4.61
C ASP A 20 1.73 -10.64 -5.97
N LEU A 21 2.71 -10.33 -6.83
CA LEU A 21 2.95 -11.03 -8.08
C LEU A 21 3.74 -12.34 -7.92
N GLY A 22 4.15 -12.71 -6.68
CA GLY A 22 4.96 -13.91 -6.44
C GLY A 22 6.36 -13.85 -7.03
N MET A 23 6.87 -12.63 -7.28
CA MET A 23 8.21 -12.39 -7.86
C MET A 23 9.28 -12.07 -6.82
N PHE A 24 8.89 -11.83 -5.57
CA PHE A 24 9.83 -11.50 -4.50
C PHE A 24 10.60 -12.73 -4.02
N GLY A 25 11.91 -12.59 -3.86
CA GLY A 25 12.78 -13.66 -3.36
C GLY A 25 13.09 -14.78 -4.36
N LEU A 26 12.70 -14.62 -5.62
CA LEU A 26 13.06 -15.57 -6.65
C LEU A 26 14.56 -15.48 -6.99
N SER A 27 15.19 -16.64 -7.17
CA SER A 27 16.55 -16.70 -7.71
C SER A 27 16.58 -16.26 -9.19
N THR A 28 17.73 -15.79 -9.66
CA THR A 28 17.93 -15.40 -11.05
C THR A 28 17.49 -16.50 -12.03
N LYS A 29 17.77 -17.76 -11.70
CA LYS A 29 17.35 -18.92 -12.51
C LYS A 29 15.83 -18.98 -12.66
N LYS A 30 15.08 -18.84 -11.55
CA LYS A 30 13.61 -18.85 -11.57
C LYS A 30 13.03 -17.64 -12.32
N ILE A 31 13.66 -16.47 -12.24
CA ILE A 31 13.26 -15.30 -13.01
C ILE A 31 13.40 -15.57 -14.51
N ILE A 32 14.54 -16.15 -14.93
CA ILE A 32 14.78 -16.51 -16.33
C ILE A 32 13.78 -17.58 -16.81
N GLU A 33 13.45 -18.55 -15.97
CA GLU A 33 12.42 -19.57 -16.27
C GLU A 33 11.05 -18.91 -16.51
N ARG A 34 10.65 -17.95 -15.66
CA ARG A 34 9.41 -17.17 -15.85
C ARG A 34 9.38 -16.39 -17.16
N ILE A 35 10.51 -15.78 -17.54
CA ILE A 35 10.64 -15.08 -18.84
C ILE A 35 10.46 -16.07 -20.00
N LYS A 36 11.10 -17.25 -19.92
CA LYS A 36 11.03 -18.29 -20.95
C LYS A 36 9.62 -18.89 -21.10
N GLU A 37 8.85 -18.96 -20.03
CA GLU A 37 7.45 -19.39 -20.08
C GLU A 37 6.58 -18.47 -20.94
N ASN A 38 7.03 -17.24 -21.19
CA ASN A 38 6.36 -16.22 -22.00
C ASN A 38 4.88 -16.00 -21.62
N LYS A 39 4.55 -16.19 -20.34
CA LYS A 39 3.22 -15.97 -19.81
C LYS A 39 3.14 -14.57 -19.22
N SER A 40 2.27 -13.75 -19.76
CA SER A 40 1.96 -12.42 -19.24
C SER A 40 0.48 -12.32 -18.86
N TYR A 41 0.17 -11.45 -17.93
CA TYR A 41 -1.18 -11.10 -17.58
C TYR A 41 -1.28 -9.59 -17.32
N ARG A 42 -2.45 -9.06 -17.55
CA ARG A 42 -2.70 -7.64 -17.31
C ARG A 42 -3.02 -7.43 -15.84
N ILE A 43 -2.55 -6.31 -15.31
CA ILE A 43 -2.93 -5.83 -13.99
C ILE A 43 -3.57 -4.46 -14.12
N ASP A 44 -4.42 -4.11 -13.18
CA ASP A 44 -5.06 -2.82 -13.12
C ASP A 44 -4.04 -1.72 -12.83
N CYS A 45 -4.34 -0.51 -13.28
CA CYS A 45 -3.49 0.65 -13.13
C CYS A 45 -4.36 1.86 -12.83
N GLY A 46 -4.11 2.51 -11.71
CA GLY A 46 -4.76 3.76 -11.37
C GLY A 46 -3.98 4.97 -11.88
N GLU A 47 -4.68 6.10 -11.92
CA GLU A 47 -4.07 7.39 -12.22
C GLU A 47 -4.50 8.43 -11.19
N VAL A 48 -3.54 9.21 -10.71
CA VAL A 48 -3.75 10.33 -9.80
C VAL A 48 -2.89 11.50 -10.23
N LEU A 49 -3.51 12.67 -10.42
CA LEU A 49 -2.84 13.89 -10.87
C LEU A 49 -1.94 13.67 -12.11
N GLY A 50 -2.42 12.90 -13.10
CA GLY A 50 -1.71 12.58 -14.33
C GLY A 50 -0.55 11.57 -14.16
N ARG A 51 -0.41 10.95 -12.97
CA ARG A 51 0.61 9.94 -12.68
C ARG A 51 -0.01 8.57 -12.44
N LYS A 52 0.51 7.56 -13.10
CA LYS A 52 0.05 6.18 -12.94
C LYS A 52 0.61 5.54 -11.68
N PHE A 53 -0.22 4.75 -11.00
CA PHE A 53 0.19 3.91 -9.89
C PHE A 53 -0.29 2.46 -10.10
N PHE A 54 0.52 1.51 -9.63
CA PHE A 54 0.28 0.07 -9.75
C PHE A 54 0.14 -0.62 -8.38
N CYS A 55 0.50 0.08 -7.32
CA CYS A 55 0.42 -0.42 -5.97
C CYS A 55 -0.67 0.30 -5.19
N THR A 56 -0.30 1.35 -4.50
CA THR A 56 -1.19 2.15 -3.67
C THR A 56 -0.97 3.63 -3.95
N CYS A 57 -2.02 4.40 -3.80
CA CYS A 57 -2.01 5.83 -3.76
C CYS A 57 -2.73 6.27 -2.48
N GLY A 58 -2.23 7.24 -1.77
CA GLY A 58 -2.85 7.62 -0.51
C GLY A 58 -2.49 9.02 -0.05
N SER A 59 -3.19 9.44 0.98
CA SER A 59 -2.99 10.70 1.68
C SER A 59 -3.13 10.46 3.18
N GLY A 60 -2.54 11.34 3.96
CA GLY A 60 -2.57 11.22 5.40
C GLY A 60 -1.24 10.82 5.99
N PHE A 61 -1.30 10.07 7.06
CA PHE A 61 -0.10 9.70 7.83
C PHE A 61 0.89 8.84 7.04
N ASP A 62 0.41 7.88 6.26
CA ASP A 62 1.26 7.01 5.43
C ASP A 62 2.04 7.81 4.37
N ALA A 63 1.36 8.77 3.72
CA ALA A 63 2.01 9.67 2.74
C ALA A 63 3.07 10.56 3.41
N LEU A 64 2.78 11.09 4.61
CA LEU A 64 3.75 11.85 5.40
C LEU A 64 4.99 10.99 5.71
N ILE A 65 4.79 9.75 6.20
CA ILE A 65 5.90 8.86 6.53
C ILE A 65 6.68 8.46 5.28
N GLY A 66 6.00 8.21 4.16
CA GLY A 66 6.64 7.95 2.88
C GLY A 66 7.55 9.10 2.45
N HIS A 67 7.06 10.34 2.58
CA HIS A 67 7.82 11.54 2.28
C HIS A 67 9.05 11.70 3.19
N LEU A 68 8.86 11.60 4.50
CA LEU A 68 9.96 11.69 5.48
C LEU A 68 11.01 10.58 5.26
N PHE A 69 10.55 9.35 5.00
CA PHE A 69 11.44 8.22 4.73
C PHE A 69 12.23 8.41 3.43
N ALA A 70 11.63 9.02 2.40
CA ALA A 70 12.34 9.33 1.15
C ALA A 70 13.54 10.26 1.35
N GLN A 71 13.48 11.15 2.37
CA GLN A 71 14.54 12.10 2.70
C GLN A 71 15.63 11.49 3.58
N THR A 72 15.44 10.29 4.13
CA THR A 72 16.46 9.68 5.01
C THR A 72 17.57 8.99 4.21
N LYS A 73 18.81 9.11 4.72
CA LYS A 73 19.96 8.38 4.18
C LYS A 73 19.96 6.91 4.64
N VAL A 74 19.43 6.63 5.84
CA VAL A 74 19.36 5.29 6.41
C VAL A 74 18.03 4.64 6.03
N ARG A 75 18.11 3.57 5.27
CA ARG A 75 16.95 2.78 4.83
C ARG A 75 16.71 1.60 5.76
N GLY A 76 15.51 1.04 5.70
CA GLY A 76 15.14 -0.19 6.42
C GLY A 76 13.90 -0.02 7.27
N PHE A 77 13.37 -1.16 7.67
CA PHE A 77 12.10 -1.23 8.40
C PHE A 77 12.13 -0.53 9.77
N LEU A 78 13.25 -0.65 10.50
CA LEU A 78 13.40 0.01 11.81
C LEU A 78 13.40 1.54 11.70
N THR A 79 14.01 2.09 10.65
CA THR A 79 13.97 3.53 10.39
C THR A 79 12.55 4.00 10.12
N TYR A 80 11.79 3.24 9.34
CA TYR A 80 10.38 3.51 9.08
C TYR A 80 9.56 3.54 10.38
N ILE A 81 9.73 2.54 11.25
CA ILE A 81 9.03 2.49 12.55
C ILE A 81 9.39 3.70 13.43
N LYS A 82 10.68 4.03 13.55
CA LYS A 82 11.11 5.19 14.36
C LYS A 82 10.51 6.50 13.85
N LEU A 83 10.50 6.72 12.55
CA LEU A 83 9.87 7.89 11.94
C LEU A 83 8.36 7.93 12.19
N SER A 84 7.69 6.79 12.06
CA SER A 84 6.26 6.68 12.32
C SER A 84 5.91 7.02 13.76
N LEU A 85 6.61 6.46 14.73
CA LEU A 85 6.37 6.76 16.15
C LEU A 85 6.61 8.24 16.48
N LYS A 86 7.68 8.82 15.94
CA LYS A 86 7.99 10.24 16.14
C LYS A 86 6.94 11.16 15.50
N ALA A 87 6.53 10.86 14.28
CA ALA A 87 5.55 11.68 13.56
C ALA A 87 4.14 11.55 14.14
N TYR A 88 3.78 10.39 14.69
CA TYR A 88 2.47 10.13 15.27
C TYR A 88 2.07 11.15 16.34
N ILE A 89 3.02 11.57 17.19
CA ILE A 89 2.77 12.48 18.31
C ILE A 89 2.20 13.83 17.85
N ASN A 90 2.67 14.34 16.72
CA ASN A 90 2.32 15.67 16.20
C ASN A 90 1.35 15.61 15.01
N TYR A 91 1.01 14.41 14.52
CA TYR A 91 0.14 14.28 13.37
C TYR A 91 -1.32 14.56 13.74
N LYS A 92 -1.97 15.38 12.93
CA LYS A 92 -3.41 15.67 13.05
C LYS A 92 -4.13 15.01 11.87
N PRO A 93 -5.15 14.17 12.14
CA PRO A 93 -6.00 13.62 11.11
C PRO A 93 -6.61 14.71 10.23
N GLN A 94 -6.91 14.37 9.00
CA GLN A 94 -7.47 15.29 8.02
C GLN A 94 -8.88 14.84 7.63
N THR A 95 -9.69 15.78 7.15
CA THR A 95 -11.01 15.49 6.61
C THR A 95 -10.91 15.34 5.10
N TYR A 96 -11.44 14.25 4.57
CA TYR A 96 -11.46 13.93 3.14
C TYR A 96 -12.91 13.76 2.67
N THR A 97 -13.20 14.29 1.49
CA THR A 97 -14.46 14.03 0.80
C THR A 97 -14.19 13.06 -0.36
N LEU A 98 -14.80 11.90 -0.30
CA LEU A 98 -14.80 10.92 -1.38
C LEU A 98 -16.02 11.15 -2.26
N ARG A 99 -15.78 11.40 -3.54
CA ARG A 99 -16.83 11.55 -4.55
C ARG A 99 -16.89 10.28 -5.37
N THR A 100 -18.03 9.64 -5.35
CA THR A 100 -18.30 8.41 -6.10
C THR A 100 -19.60 8.54 -6.89
N GLU A 101 -19.85 7.60 -7.78
CA GLU A 101 -21.13 7.53 -8.50
C GLU A 101 -22.32 7.38 -7.55
N ASN A 102 -22.11 6.84 -6.36
CA ASN A 102 -23.13 6.64 -5.32
C ASN A 102 -23.33 7.88 -4.42
N GLY A 103 -22.59 8.96 -4.67
CA GLY A 103 -22.66 10.20 -3.90
C GLY A 103 -21.36 10.53 -3.16
N ASP A 104 -21.41 11.69 -2.49
CA ASP A 104 -20.30 12.23 -1.72
C ASP A 104 -20.35 11.74 -0.26
N THR A 105 -19.24 11.27 0.26
CA THR A 105 -19.08 10.93 1.67
C THR A 105 -17.88 11.66 2.29
N THR A 106 -18.00 12.09 3.54
CA THR A 106 -16.93 12.83 4.22
C THR A 106 -16.43 12.05 5.42
N HIS A 107 -15.12 11.89 5.52
CA HIS A 107 -14.47 11.08 6.54
C HIS A 107 -13.31 11.84 7.19
N GLU A 108 -13.27 11.86 8.53
CA GLU A 108 -12.05 12.21 9.24
C GLU A 108 -11.13 10.98 9.25
N ALA A 109 -9.97 11.11 8.63
CA ALA A 109 -9.06 9.98 8.47
C ALA A 109 -7.63 10.29 8.95
N PHE A 110 -7.05 9.31 9.62
CA PHE A 110 -5.61 9.22 9.90
C PHE A 110 -4.83 8.82 8.65
N VAL A 111 -5.40 7.88 7.88
CA VAL A 111 -4.92 7.44 6.56
C VAL A 111 -6.11 7.30 5.63
N LEU A 112 -5.99 7.80 4.41
CA LEU A 112 -6.82 7.48 3.26
C LEU A 112 -5.94 6.80 2.22
N ASN A 113 -6.21 5.55 1.90
CA ASN A 113 -5.44 4.77 0.94
C ASN A 113 -6.35 4.16 -0.13
N ILE A 114 -5.91 4.25 -1.38
CA ILE A 114 -6.53 3.62 -2.55
C ILE A 114 -5.55 2.57 -3.03
N ALA A 115 -5.91 1.31 -2.87
CA ALA A 115 -5.04 0.18 -3.10
C ALA A 115 -5.45 -0.63 -4.33
N ASN A 116 -4.50 -0.85 -5.22
CA ASN A 116 -4.56 -1.83 -6.30
C ASN A 116 -4.02 -3.18 -5.83
N ASN A 117 -3.00 -3.18 -4.98
CA ASN A 117 -2.41 -4.37 -4.39
C ASN A 117 -2.67 -4.47 -2.88
N LYS A 118 -2.39 -5.64 -2.30
CA LYS A 118 -2.72 -5.96 -0.91
C LYS A 118 -1.91 -5.22 0.15
N GLN A 119 -0.68 -4.78 -0.18
CA GLN A 119 0.29 -4.38 0.83
C GLN A 119 1.18 -3.21 0.39
N PHE A 120 1.61 -2.42 1.35
CA PHE A 120 2.68 -1.42 1.13
C PHE A 120 4.04 -2.08 0.83
N GLY A 121 4.25 -3.28 1.33
CA GLY A 121 5.50 -4.03 1.34
C GLY A 121 5.83 -4.58 2.73
N ASN A 122 6.85 -5.41 2.84
CA ASN A 122 7.27 -6.07 4.10
C ASN A 122 6.11 -6.77 4.84
N ASN A 123 5.12 -7.31 4.10
CA ASN A 123 3.91 -7.91 4.64
C ASN A 123 3.02 -6.95 5.45
N ALA A 124 3.12 -5.64 5.22
CA ALA A 124 2.21 -4.64 5.78
C ALA A 124 0.95 -4.53 4.89
N TYR A 125 -0.06 -5.31 5.19
CA TYR A 125 -1.27 -5.49 4.38
C TYR A 125 -2.32 -4.42 4.70
N ILE A 126 -2.34 -3.34 3.90
CA ILE A 126 -3.31 -2.25 4.05
C ILE A 126 -4.69 -2.63 3.50
N ALA A 127 -4.72 -3.38 2.41
CA ALA A 127 -5.93 -3.83 1.73
C ALA A 127 -5.85 -5.34 1.43
N PRO A 128 -6.02 -6.22 2.45
CA PRO A 128 -5.81 -7.67 2.27
C PRO A 128 -6.69 -8.32 1.21
N MET A 129 -7.84 -7.70 0.89
CA MET A 129 -8.81 -8.18 -0.08
C MET A 129 -8.59 -7.64 -1.50
N ALA A 130 -7.67 -6.67 -1.68
CA ALA A 130 -7.39 -6.09 -3.00
C ALA A 130 -6.93 -7.17 -4.00
N ASN A 131 -7.32 -6.98 -5.25
CA ASN A 131 -6.98 -7.87 -6.35
C ASN A 131 -6.47 -7.03 -7.54
N LEU A 132 -5.36 -7.42 -8.10
CA LEU A 132 -4.69 -6.70 -9.19
C LEU A 132 -5.40 -6.79 -10.55
N GLN A 133 -6.49 -7.57 -10.66
CA GLN A 133 -7.10 -7.96 -11.93
C GLN A 133 -8.64 -7.92 -11.94
N ASP A 134 -9.28 -7.29 -10.97
CA ASP A 134 -10.75 -7.25 -10.88
C ASP A 134 -11.35 -5.93 -11.37
N GLY A 135 -10.51 -4.99 -11.83
CA GLY A 135 -10.93 -3.67 -12.31
C GLY A 135 -11.36 -2.73 -11.18
N LEU A 136 -11.09 -3.07 -9.92
CA LEU A 136 -11.50 -2.30 -8.76
C LEU A 136 -10.31 -1.86 -7.92
N PHE A 137 -10.48 -0.74 -7.20
CA PHE A 137 -9.54 -0.31 -6.19
C PHE A 137 -10.19 -0.43 -4.80
N THR A 138 -9.44 -0.98 -3.86
CA THR A 138 -9.88 -1.02 -2.46
C THR A 138 -9.57 0.32 -1.79
N VAL A 139 -10.59 1.02 -1.35
CA VAL A 139 -10.43 2.23 -0.53
C VAL A 139 -10.33 1.79 0.93
N THR A 140 -9.25 2.18 1.60
CA THR A 140 -9.05 1.91 3.03
C THR A 140 -8.94 3.22 3.78
N ILE A 141 -9.84 3.45 4.71
CA ILE A 141 -9.87 4.62 5.57
C ILE A 141 -9.53 4.18 6.99
N ILE A 142 -8.41 4.66 7.51
CA ILE A 142 -8.06 4.46 8.92
C ILE A 142 -8.52 5.68 9.70
N LYS A 143 -9.48 5.49 10.59
CA LYS A 143 -9.98 6.54 11.49
C LYS A 143 -8.93 6.96 12.52
N PRO A 144 -9.04 8.13 13.11
CA PRO A 144 -8.21 8.52 14.24
C PRO A 144 -8.28 7.49 15.38
N PHE A 145 -7.13 7.15 15.95
CA PHE A 145 -7.04 6.24 17.09
C PHE A 145 -5.99 6.73 18.10
N LYS A 146 -6.11 6.30 19.35
CA LYS A 146 -5.19 6.69 20.42
C LYS A 146 -3.94 5.82 20.42
N TRP A 147 -2.83 6.34 20.91
CA TRP A 147 -1.50 5.72 20.91
C TRP A 147 -1.47 4.29 21.46
N TYR A 148 -2.27 3.99 22.47
CA TYR A 148 -2.34 2.64 23.06
C TYR A 148 -2.98 1.60 22.12
N ASN A 149 -3.62 2.03 21.03
CA ASN A 149 -4.12 1.14 19.97
C ASN A 149 -3.09 0.86 18.86
N ILE A 150 -1.89 1.48 18.91
CA ILE A 150 -0.83 1.21 17.93
C ILE A 150 -0.51 -0.29 17.82
N PRO A 151 -0.36 -1.05 18.92
CA PRO A 151 -0.11 -2.49 18.82
C PRO A 151 -1.24 -3.25 18.11
N TYR A 152 -2.50 -2.89 18.37
CA TYR A 152 -3.65 -3.50 17.70
C TYR A 152 -3.69 -3.16 16.20
N MET A 153 -3.38 -1.92 15.85
CA MET A 153 -3.27 -1.50 14.44
C MET A 153 -2.13 -2.24 13.73
N ALA A 154 -0.98 -2.33 14.36
CA ALA A 154 0.17 -3.09 13.82
C ALA A 154 -0.18 -4.57 13.64
N TYR A 155 -0.82 -5.19 14.63
CA TYR A 155 -1.32 -6.56 14.50
C TYR A 155 -2.22 -6.71 13.28
N SER A 156 -3.22 -5.83 13.13
CA SER A 156 -4.16 -5.90 12.00
C SER A 156 -3.46 -5.76 10.64
N LEU A 157 -2.46 -4.86 10.57
CA LEU A 157 -1.68 -4.60 9.37
C LEU A 157 -0.82 -5.82 8.95
N PHE A 158 -0.14 -6.46 9.90
CA PHE A 158 0.78 -7.56 9.58
C PHE A 158 0.09 -8.93 9.49
N PHE A 159 -1.07 -9.10 10.11
CA PHE A 159 -1.83 -10.37 10.10
C PHE A 159 -3.05 -10.35 9.17
N LYS A 160 -3.09 -9.43 8.20
CA LYS A 160 -4.16 -9.31 7.20
C LYS A 160 -5.56 -9.08 7.82
N LYS A 161 -5.63 -8.38 8.95
CA LYS A 161 -6.86 -8.14 9.69
C LYS A 161 -7.38 -6.70 9.57
N MET A 162 -6.90 -5.92 8.58
CA MET A 162 -7.33 -4.54 8.40
C MET A 162 -8.84 -4.43 8.17
N HIS A 163 -9.42 -5.29 7.35
CA HIS A 163 -10.86 -5.32 7.05
C HIS A 163 -11.75 -5.69 8.25
N THR A 164 -11.20 -6.21 9.35
CA THR A 164 -11.92 -6.53 10.59
C THR A 164 -11.57 -5.58 11.75
N ASN A 165 -10.72 -4.59 11.50
CA ASN A 165 -10.29 -3.66 12.52
C ASN A 165 -11.36 -2.55 12.71
N LYS A 166 -11.79 -2.30 13.95
CA LYS A 166 -12.84 -1.32 14.27
C LYS A 166 -12.51 0.13 13.89
N PHE A 167 -11.23 0.44 13.68
CA PHE A 167 -10.78 1.77 13.24
C PHE A 167 -10.65 1.88 11.73
N VAL A 168 -11.02 0.84 10.98
CA VAL A 168 -10.82 0.77 9.53
C VAL A 168 -12.15 0.58 8.83
N GLU A 169 -12.35 1.34 7.76
CA GLU A 169 -13.41 1.18 6.76
C GLU A 169 -12.74 0.77 5.44
N THR A 170 -13.33 -0.20 4.75
CA THR A 170 -12.88 -0.68 3.44
C THR A 170 -14.05 -0.83 2.50
#